data_2c6314be81060216d56260d5b6ed664c
#
_entry.id   2c6314be81060216d56260d5b6ed664c
#
_cell.length_a   1.000
_cell.length_b   1.000
_cell.length_c   1.000
_cell.angle_alpha   90.00
_cell.angle_beta   90.00
_cell.angle_gamma   90.00
#
_symmetry.space_group_name_H-M   'P 1'
#
loop_
_entity.id
_entity.type
_entity.pdbx_description
1 polymer ?
#
loop_
_entity_poly.entity_id
_entity_poly.type
_entity_poly.pdbx_seq_one_letter_code
_entity_poly.pdbx_strand_id
1 'polypeptide(L)'
;MRLLIAAMSGIACSVLFNPAMGSESCASRSDAMALKTAAVQQQLMVAAFMCHDTNAYNLFVHTYQTDLQESDASLKSYFVHRLGRRGQAAYDTYKTKVANLAGLSQARNDKAFCGAANRLFAEALESPASLSSFVEDAPSPPGFRNVCVNVPTEVRSRMRLHIAQARSSGSR
;
A
#
# COMPACT_ATOMS: atom_id res chain seq x y z
N MET A 1 53.17 -16.64 -59.35
CA MET A 1 52.50 -15.57 -58.58
C MET A 1 51.09 -16.04 -58.27
N ARG A 2 50.84 -16.70 -57.11
CA ARG A 2 49.54 -17.29 -56.71
C ARG A 2 49.03 -16.49 -55.50
N LEU A 3 47.94 -15.79 -55.70
CA LEU A 3 47.17 -15.10 -54.63
C LEU A 3 46.37 -16.19 -53.86
N LEU A 4 46.57 -16.27 -52.56
CA LEU A 4 45.70 -17.00 -51.62
C LEU A 4 44.76 -15.99 -50.96
N ILE A 5 43.48 -16.09 -51.26
CA ILE A 5 42.41 -15.34 -50.61
C ILE A 5 41.98 -16.14 -49.39
N ALA A 6 42.26 -15.65 -48.20
CA ALA A 6 41.77 -16.21 -46.94
C ALA A 6 40.39 -15.62 -46.62
N ALA A 7 39.36 -16.44 -46.67
CA ALA A 7 38.00 -16.09 -46.24
C ALA A 7 37.90 -16.14 -44.71
N MET A 8 37.74 -15.00 -44.06
CA MET A 8 37.44 -14.93 -42.63
C MET A 8 35.92 -15.04 -42.42
N SER A 9 35.46 -16.21 -41.97
CA SER A 9 34.06 -16.41 -41.51
C SER A 9 33.90 -15.76 -40.16
N GLY A 10 33.21 -14.63 -40.10
CA GLY A 10 32.78 -13.98 -38.89
C GLY A 10 31.56 -14.64 -38.26
N ILE A 11 31.74 -15.32 -37.14
CA ILE A 11 30.63 -15.85 -36.32
C ILE A 11 30.02 -14.66 -35.56
N ALA A 12 28.85 -14.20 -36.03
CA ALA A 12 28.03 -13.24 -35.32
C ALA A 12 27.34 -13.92 -34.12
N CYS A 13 27.89 -13.77 -32.93
CA CYS A 13 27.26 -14.22 -31.69
C CYS A 13 26.16 -13.22 -31.34
N SER A 14 24.91 -13.53 -31.75
CA SER A 14 23.71 -12.76 -31.38
C SER A 14 23.39 -13.04 -29.92
N VAL A 15 23.84 -12.18 -29.04
CA VAL A 15 23.45 -12.18 -27.61
C VAL A 15 22.00 -11.70 -27.55
N LEU A 16 21.06 -12.63 -27.43
CA LEU A 16 19.68 -12.33 -27.12
C LEU A 16 19.64 -11.78 -25.69
N PHE A 17 19.68 -10.46 -25.56
CA PHE A 17 19.30 -9.77 -24.33
C PHE A 17 17.80 -10.01 -24.14
N ASN A 18 17.44 -11.03 -23.37
CA ASN A 18 16.14 -11.09 -22.72
C ASN A 18 16.16 -10.04 -21.60
N PRO A 19 15.42 -8.93 -21.71
CA PRO A 19 15.11 -8.16 -20.53
C PRO A 19 14.24 -9.08 -19.66
N ALA A 20 14.84 -9.64 -18.62
CA ALA A 20 14.06 -10.18 -17.51
C ALA A 20 13.26 -8.98 -16.96
N MET A 21 12.04 -8.78 -17.50
CA MET A 21 11.03 -7.96 -16.86
C MET A 21 10.82 -8.59 -15.49
N GLY A 22 11.50 -8.04 -14.48
CA GLY A 22 11.24 -8.35 -13.09
C GLY A 22 9.76 -8.06 -12.89
N SER A 23 8.95 -9.11 -12.84
CA SER A 23 7.56 -9.04 -12.42
C SER A 23 7.61 -8.38 -11.04
N GLU A 24 7.27 -7.08 -10.96
CA GLU A 24 7.02 -6.44 -9.66
C GLU A 24 5.90 -7.25 -9.04
N SER A 25 6.29 -8.19 -8.16
CA SER A 25 5.30 -8.99 -7.47
C SER A 25 4.49 -8.05 -6.59
N CYS A 26 3.20 -7.95 -6.87
CA CYS A 26 2.28 -7.18 -6.05
C CYS A 26 2.34 -7.65 -4.58
N ALA A 27 1.99 -6.79 -3.65
CA ALA A 27 1.87 -7.14 -2.25
C ALA A 27 0.81 -8.25 -2.07
N SER A 28 1.04 -9.18 -1.16
CA SER A 28 -0.01 -10.10 -0.71
C SER A 28 -1.14 -9.33 -0.03
N ARG A 29 -2.28 -9.97 0.24
CA ARG A 29 -3.37 -9.32 0.98
C ARG A 29 -2.92 -8.90 2.39
N SER A 30 -2.16 -9.73 3.09
CA SER A 30 -1.63 -9.43 4.43
C SER A 30 -0.63 -8.28 4.39
N ASP A 31 0.28 -8.27 3.41
CA ASP A 31 1.25 -7.18 3.25
C ASP A 31 0.54 -5.86 2.91
N ALA A 32 -0.47 -5.92 2.04
CA ALA A 32 -1.29 -4.76 1.69
C ALA A 32 -2.06 -4.22 2.90
N MET A 33 -2.55 -5.11 3.79
CA MET A 33 -3.17 -4.71 5.04
C MET A 33 -2.18 -3.98 5.94
N ALA A 34 -0.96 -4.51 6.14
CA ALA A 34 0.08 -3.85 6.94
C ALA A 34 0.48 -2.48 6.37
N LEU A 35 0.60 -2.38 5.04
CA LEU A 35 0.83 -1.10 4.35
C LEU A 35 -0.33 -0.12 4.59
N LYS A 36 -1.59 -0.56 4.47
CA LYS A 36 -2.77 0.28 4.69
C LYS A 36 -2.86 0.74 6.14
N THR A 37 -2.63 -0.16 7.10
CA THR A 37 -2.62 0.14 8.53
C THR A 37 -1.63 1.25 8.86
N ALA A 38 -0.39 1.14 8.37
CA ALA A 38 0.61 2.18 8.58
C ALA A 38 0.20 3.52 7.96
N ALA A 39 -0.42 3.51 6.77
CA ALA A 39 -0.87 4.74 6.12
C ALA A 39 -2.04 5.39 6.87
N VAL A 40 -3.01 4.61 7.38
CA VAL A 40 -4.11 5.09 8.23
C VAL A 40 -3.57 5.65 9.54
N GLN A 41 -2.68 4.92 10.22
CA GLN A 41 -2.06 5.39 11.46
C GLN A 41 -1.31 6.71 11.27
N GLN A 42 -0.52 6.85 10.20
CA GLN A 42 0.18 8.10 9.92
C GLN A 42 -0.79 9.25 9.59
N GLN A 43 -1.88 8.98 8.88
CA GLN A 43 -2.92 9.98 8.63
C GLN A 43 -3.56 10.47 9.93
N LEU A 44 -3.93 9.55 10.84
CA LEU A 44 -4.50 9.88 12.14
C LEU A 44 -3.49 10.61 13.05
N MET A 45 -2.22 10.24 13.00
CA MET A 45 -1.14 10.94 13.72
C MET A 45 -1.00 12.39 13.23
N VAL A 46 -0.98 12.61 11.93
CA VAL A 46 -0.94 13.98 11.36
C VAL A 46 -2.17 14.77 11.78
N ALA A 47 -3.36 14.15 11.75
CA ALA A 47 -4.59 14.80 12.20
C ALA A 47 -4.54 15.17 13.69
N ALA A 48 -3.98 14.31 14.54
CA ALA A 48 -3.82 14.60 15.97
C ALA A 48 -3.12 15.94 16.23
N PHE A 49 -2.08 16.24 15.46
CA PHE A 49 -1.34 17.49 15.58
C PHE A 49 -2.02 18.66 14.86
N MET A 50 -2.47 18.44 13.64
CA MET A 50 -2.98 19.52 12.78
C MET A 50 -4.42 19.91 13.09
N CYS A 51 -5.22 18.95 13.57
CA CYS A 51 -6.64 19.16 13.93
C CYS A 51 -6.90 19.25 15.43
N HIS A 52 -5.85 19.21 16.25
CA HIS A 52 -5.90 19.24 17.72
C HIS A 52 -6.63 18.05 18.36
N ASP A 53 -6.59 16.88 17.73
CA ASP A 53 -7.25 15.64 18.18
C ASP A 53 -6.29 14.65 18.87
N THR A 54 -5.31 15.15 19.60
CA THR A 54 -4.27 14.34 20.27
C THR A 54 -4.88 13.32 21.23
N ASN A 55 -5.96 13.67 21.93
CA ASN A 55 -6.63 12.73 22.85
C ASN A 55 -7.26 11.55 22.11
N ALA A 56 -7.92 11.78 20.97
CA ALA A 56 -8.50 10.73 20.15
C ALA A 56 -7.41 9.79 19.60
N TYR A 57 -6.29 10.36 19.15
CA TYR A 57 -5.16 9.55 18.70
C TYR A 57 -4.53 8.71 19.81
N ASN A 58 -4.34 9.26 20.99
CA ASN A 58 -3.81 8.52 22.13
C ASN A 58 -4.74 7.36 22.51
N LEU A 59 -6.05 7.60 22.52
CA LEU A 59 -7.04 6.57 22.80
C LEU A 59 -7.00 5.48 21.70
N PHE A 60 -6.93 5.85 20.43
CA PHE A 60 -6.77 4.92 19.33
C PHE A 60 -5.53 4.03 19.46
N VAL A 61 -4.37 4.63 19.74
CA VAL A 61 -3.11 3.88 19.93
C VAL A 61 -3.19 2.97 21.14
N HIS A 62 -3.79 3.41 22.25
CA HIS A 62 -3.97 2.59 23.44
C HIS A 62 -4.92 1.41 23.18
N THR A 63 -6.05 1.65 22.49
CA THR A 63 -7.06 0.63 22.18
C THR A 63 -6.48 -0.48 21.31
N TYR A 64 -5.66 -0.13 20.31
CA TYR A 64 -5.12 -1.08 19.32
C TYR A 64 -3.61 -1.32 19.46
N GLN A 65 -3.04 -1.11 20.66
CA GLN A 65 -1.59 -1.15 20.86
C GLN A 65 -0.94 -2.43 20.32
N THR A 66 -1.47 -3.59 20.68
CA THR A 66 -0.93 -4.89 20.25
C THR A 66 -1.06 -5.07 18.74
N ASP A 67 -2.25 -4.82 18.20
CA ASP A 67 -2.51 -4.96 16.75
C ASP A 67 -1.62 -4.03 15.91
N LEU A 68 -1.41 -2.79 16.39
CA LEU A 68 -0.52 -1.83 15.73
C LEU A 68 0.94 -2.29 15.74
N GLN A 69 1.41 -2.85 16.85
CA GLN A 69 2.76 -3.41 16.95
C GLN A 69 2.96 -4.60 16.03
N GLU A 70 2.00 -5.52 15.97
CA GLU A 70 2.03 -6.68 15.07
C GLU A 70 1.97 -6.27 13.61
N SER A 71 1.13 -5.30 13.26
CA SER A 71 1.04 -4.75 11.92
C SER A 71 2.34 -4.06 11.50
N ASP A 72 2.97 -3.31 12.40
CA ASP A 72 4.26 -2.63 12.14
C ASP A 72 5.40 -3.64 11.94
N ALA A 73 5.43 -4.71 12.75
CA ALA A 73 6.39 -5.82 12.57
C ALA A 73 6.19 -6.52 11.22
N SER A 74 4.94 -6.75 10.81
CA SER A 74 4.60 -7.31 9.51
C SER A 74 5.04 -6.40 8.36
N LEU A 75 4.81 -5.10 8.48
CA LEU A 75 5.27 -4.11 7.50
C LEU A 75 6.79 -4.09 7.34
N LYS A 76 7.52 -4.12 8.46
CA LYS A 76 8.98 -4.18 8.45
C LYS A 76 9.47 -5.47 7.78
N SER A 77 8.86 -6.60 8.13
CA SER A 77 9.15 -7.91 7.54
C SER A 77 8.93 -7.90 6.01
N TYR A 78 7.82 -7.33 5.53
CA TYR A 78 7.53 -7.16 4.10
C TYR A 78 8.69 -6.47 3.36
N PHE A 79 9.19 -5.34 3.86
CA PHE A 79 10.28 -4.62 3.22
C PHE A 79 11.61 -5.37 3.30
N VAL A 80 11.90 -6.01 4.43
CA VAL A 80 13.14 -6.78 4.62
C VAL A 80 13.17 -8.00 3.69
N HIS A 81 12.07 -8.74 3.57
CA HIS A 81 11.99 -9.89 2.66
C HIS A 81 12.14 -9.48 1.19
N ARG A 82 11.59 -8.34 0.78
CA ARG A 82 11.67 -7.90 -0.62
C ARG A 82 12.99 -7.26 -1.00
N LEU A 83 13.64 -6.55 -0.10
CA LEU A 83 14.77 -5.67 -0.40
C LEU A 83 16.06 -6.02 0.37
N GLY A 84 16.04 -7.06 1.20
CA GLY A 84 17.18 -7.50 1.98
C GLY A 84 17.76 -6.35 2.82
N ARG A 85 19.05 -6.09 2.68
CA ARG A 85 19.75 -5.03 3.44
C ARG A 85 19.16 -3.63 3.29
N ARG A 86 18.44 -3.34 2.20
CA ARG A 86 17.77 -2.06 1.98
C ARG A 86 16.36 -1.99 2.59
N GLY A 87 15.86 -3.09 3.13
CA GLY A 87 14.50 -3.20 3.64
C GLY A 87 14.19 -2.23 4.77
N GLN A 88 15.12 -2.04 5.73
CA GLN A 88 14.91 -1.07 6.81
C GLN A 88 14.75 0.36 6.27
N ALA A 89 15.63 0.81 5.40
CA ALA A 89 15.54 2.14 4.81
C ALA A 89 14.26 2.33 3.97
N ALA A 90 13.80 1.29 3.28
CA ALA A 90 12.54 1.34 2.52
C ALA A 90 11.31 1.41 3.44
N TYR A 91 11.30 0.69 4.56
CA TYR A 91 10.27 0.80 5.59
C TYR A 91 10.19 2.22 6.15
N ASP A 92 11.32 2.82 6.55
CA ASP A 92 11.39 4.18 7.08
C ASP A 92 10.93 5.20 6.02
N THR A 93 11.36 5.02 4.77
CA THR A 93 10.94 5.84 3.63
C THR A 93 9.44 5.76 3.40
N TYR A 94 8.85 4.56 3.49
CA TYR A 94 7.41 4.38 3.32
C TYR A 94 6.62 5.15 4.40
N LYS A 95 6.98 4.97 5.68
CA LYS A 95 6.31 5.67 6.80
C LYS A 95 6.39 7.19 6.66
N THR A 96 7.57 7.70 6.33
CA THR A 96 7.78 9.13 6.07
C THR A 96 6.94 9.62 4.88
N LYS A 97 6.90 8.85 3.79
CA LYS A 97 6.13 9.21 2.59
C LYS A 97 4.64 9.32 2.89
N VAL A 98 4.04 8.36 3.59
CA VAL A 98 2.60 8.39 3.87
C VAL A 98 2.25 9.51 4.85
N ALA A 99 3.10 9.81 5.85
CA ALA A 99 2.94 10.97 6.73
C ALA A 99 2.99 12.30 5.94
N ASN A 100 3.96 12.46 5.06
CA ASN A 100 4.08 13.65 4.22
C ASN A 100 2.87 13.84 3.30
N LEU A 101 2.35 12.74 2.71
CA LEU A 101 1.16 12.79 1.87
C LEU A 101 -0.11 13.16 2.67
N ALA A 102 -0.21 12.73 3.93
CA ALA A 102 -1.28 13.16 4.83
C ALA A 102 -1.17 14.66 5.13
N GLY A 103 0.03 15.18 5.45
CA GLY A 103 0.27 16.61 5.64
C GLY A 103 -0.05 17.46 4.39
N LEU A 104 0.32 16.97 3.20
CA LEU A 104 -0.06 17.64 1.94
C LEU A 104 -1.58 17.63 1.71
N SER A 105 -2.27 16.57 2.11
CA SER A 105 -3.73 16.50 2.04
C SER A 105 -4.39 17.51 2.97
N GLN A 106 -3.87 17.63 4.18
CA GLN A 106 -4.29 18.63 5.15
C GLN A 106 -4.08 20.05 4.61
N ALA A 107 -2.88 20.36 4.11
CA ALA A 107 -2.54 21.69 3.59
C ALA A 107 -3.41 22.12 2.39
N ARG A 108 -3.91 21.15 1.59
CA ARG A 108 -4.81 21.45 0.47
C ARG A 108 -6.23 21.81 0.90
N ASN A 109 -6.75 21.14 1.92
CA ASN A 109 -8.09 21.36 2.43
C ASN A 109 -8.19 20.89 3.89
N ASP A 110 -7.79 21.77 4.79
CA ASP A 110 -7.76 21.54 6.23
C ASP A 110 -9.12 21.04 6.77
N LYS A 111 -10.19 21.76 6.46
CA LYS A 111 -11.54 21.42 6.96
C LYS A 111 -12.01 20.03 6.50
N ALA A 112 -11.76 19.67 5.23
CA ALA A 112 -12.14 18.36 4.73
C ALA A 112 -11.26 17.25 5.33
N PHE A 113 -9.96 17.50 5.51
CA PHE A 113 -9.02 16.57 6.11
C PHE A 113 -9.38 16.30 7.58
N CYS A 114 -9.56 17.34 8.38
CA CYS A 114 -9.92 17.21 9.80
C CYS A 114 -11.30 16.56 9.97
N GLY A 115 -12.28 16.93 9.17
CA GLY A 115 -13.61 16.29 9.19
C GLY A 115 -13.57 14.80 8.81
N ALA A 116 -12.68 14.39 7.89
CA ALA A 116 -12.48 12.99 7.57
C ALA A 116 -11.75 12.23 8.70
N ALA A 117 -10.75 12.85 9.33
CA ALA A 117 -10.02 12.26 10.44
C ALA A 117 -10.93 12.04 11.66
N ASN A 118 -11.79 13.02 11.99
CA ASN A 118 -12.73 12.90 13.11
C ASN A 118 -13.71 11.73 12.91
N ARG A 119 -14.18 11.52 11.68
CA ARG A 119 -15.00 10.33 11.37
C ARG A 119 -14.23 9.04 11.55
N LEU A 120 -12.97 8.98 11.09
CA LEU A 120 -12.13 7.80 11.27
C LEU A 120 -11.87 7.51 12.76
N PHE A 121 -11.64 8.52 13.59
CA PHE A 121 -11.52 8.33 15.03
C PHE A 121 -12.82 7.81 15.64
N ALA A 122 -13.98 8.37 15.27
CA ALA A 122 -15.26 7.89 15.74
C ALA A 122 -15.49 6.42 15.34
N GLU A 123 -15.31 6.06 14.06
CA GLU A 123 -15.44 4.70 13.57
C GLU A 123 -14.50 3.71 14.30
N ALA A 124 -13.24 4.13 14.54
CA ALA A 124 -12.27 3.28 15.23
C ALA A 124 -12.62 3.07 16.71
N LEU A 125 -13.23 4.04 17.40
CA LEU A 125 -13.42 4.03 18.83
C LEU A 125 -14.83 3.61 19.28
N GLU A 126 -15.85 3.79 18.44
CA GLU A 126 -17.24 3.45 18.76
C GLU A 126 -17.56 1.97 18.57
N SER A 127 -16.89 1.30 17.64
CA SER A 127 -17.12 -0.12 17.34
C SER A 127 -15.78 -0.86 17.23
N PRO A 128 -15.11 -1.15 18.37
CA PRO A 128 -13.80 -1.78 18.34
C PRO A 128 -13.93 -3.28 18.02
N ALA A 129 -14.23 -3.64 16.75
CA ALA A 129 -14.17 -5.03 16.33
C ALA A 129 -12.70 -5.49 16.38
N SER A 130 -11.91 -5.14 15.41
CA SER A 130 -10.46 -5.34 15.36
C SER A 130 -9.83 -4.23 14.53
N LEU A 131 -8.55 -3.96 14.74
CA LEU A 131 -7.83 -3.00 13.91
C LEU A 131 -7.92 -3.37 12.41
N SER A 132 -7.82 -4.66 12.10
CA SER A 132 -7.89 -5.14 10.71
C SER A 132 -9.25 -4.87 10.06
N SER A 133 -10.35 -5.09 10.77
CA SER A 133 -11.70 -4.79 10.27
C SER A 133 -11.88 -3.28 10.04
N PHE A 134 -11.54 -2.47 11.02
CA PHE A 134 -11.56 -1.02 10.87
C PHE A 134 -10.73 -0.52 9.68
N VAL A 135 -9.50 -1.02 9.54
CA VAL A 135 -8.62 -0.62 8.44
C VAL A 135 -9.13 -1.13 7.09
N GLU A 136 -9.73 -2.32 7.01
CA GLU A 136 -10.31 -2.85 5.76
C GLU A 136 -11.40 -1.92 5.23
N ASP A 137 -12.28 -1.44 6.11
CA ASP A 137 -13.41 -0.57 5.77
C ASP A 137 -13.02 0.90 5.57
N ALA A 138 -11.96 1.35 6.25
CA ALA A 138 -11.48 2.72 6.15
C ALA A 138 -11.18 3.13 4.68
N PRO A 139 -11.51 4.37 4.28
CA PRO A 139 -11.15 4.90 2.96
C PRO A 139 -9.65 4.78 2.71
N SER A 140 -9.26 4.55 1.45
CA SER A 140 -7.83 4.43 1.09
C SER A 140 -7.09 5.72 1.40
N PRO A 141 -6.13 5.70 2.34
CA PRO A 141 -5.40 6.90 2.75
C PRO A 141 -4.47 7.40 1.64
N PRO A 142 -4.03 8.66 1.73
CA PRO A 142 -3.01 9.19 0.84
C PRO A 142 -1.76 8.30 0.83
N GLY A 143 -1.26 7.95 -0.36
CA GLY A 143 -0.07 7.10 -0.52
C GLY A 143 -0.33 5.61 -0.62
N PHE A 144 -1.51 5.11 -0.21
CA PHE A 144 -1.87 3.71 -0.38
C PHE A 144 -2.49 3.39 -1.74
N ARG A 145 -3.13 4.36 -2.40
CA ARG A 145 -3.88 4.16 -3.66
C ARG A 145 -3.10 3.52 -4.81
N ASN A 146 -1.77 3.60 -4.79
CA ASN A 146 -0.88 3.08 -5.83
C ASN A 146 -0.21 1.76 -5.43
N VAL A 147 -0.64 1.12 -4.33
CA VAL A 147 -0.11 -0.18 -3.93
C VAL A 147 -0.75 -1.26 -4.80
N CYS A 148 0.09 -1.97 -5.56
CA CYS A 148 -0.35 -3.14 -6.31
C CYS A 148 -0.60 -4.29 -5.33
N VAL A 149 -1.83 -4.82 -5.32
CA VAL A 149 -2.21 -5.95 -4.46
C VAL A 149 -2.54 -7.17 -5.30
N ASN A 150 -2.00 -8.31 -4.93
CA ASN A 150 -2.34 -9.61 -5.52
C ASN A 150 -3.75 -10.01 -5.06
N VAL A 151 -4.73 -9.82 -5.93
CA VAL A 151 -6.09 -10.31 -5.68
C VAL A 151 -6.20 -11.71 -6.29
N PRO A 152 -6.47 -12.76 -5.48
CA PRO A 152 -6.67 -14.11 -6.00
C PRO A 152 -7.74 -14.13 -7.11
N THR A 153 -7.51 -14.96 -8.13
CA THR A 153 -8.36 -15.01 -9.35
C THR A 153 -9.82 -15.35 -9.02
N GLU A 154 -10.07 -16.13 -7.97
CA GLU A 154 -11.42 -16.45 -7.50
C GLU A 154 -12.20 -15.23 -7.00
N VAL A 155 -11.56 -14.35 -6.22
CA VAL A 155 -12.17 -13.11 -5.72
C VAL A 155 -12.45 -12.16 -6.88
N ARG A 156 -11.54 -12.10 -7.85
CA ARG A 156 -11.71 -11.30 -9.07
C ARG A 156 -12.89 -11.78 -9.92
N SER A 157 -13.10 -13.09 -9.99
CA SER A 157 -14.23 -13.70 -10.71
C SER A 157 -15.57 -13.40 -10.04
N ARG A 158 -15.65 -13.53 -8.72
CA ARG A 158 -16.86 -13.19 -7.94
C ARG A 158 -17.21 -11.70 -8.04
N MET A 159 -16.21 -10.82 -7.97
CA MET A 159 -16.42 -9.38 -8.09
C MET A 159 -16.95 -8.99 -9.49
N ARG A 160 -16.45 -9.65 -10.56
CA ARG A 160 -16.97 -9.45 -11.94
C ARG A 160 -18.42 -9.91 -12.08
N LEU A 161 -18.81 -11.01 -11.44
CA LEU A 161 -20.19 -11.51 -11.45
C LEU A 161 -21.14 -10.56 -10.74
N HIS A 162 -20.78 -10.03 -9.57
CA HIS A 162 -21.60 -9.05 -8.86
C HIS A 162 -21.77 -7.75 -9.62
N ILE A 163 -20.72 -7.25 -10.28
CA ILE A 163 -20.79 -6.04 -11.09
C ILE A 163 -21.69 -6.27 -12.33
N ALA A 164 -21.61 -7.45 -12.95
CA ALA A 164 -22.47 -7.80 -14.09
C ALA A 164 -23.95 -7.89 -13.68
N GLN A 165 -24.25 -8.49 -12.53
CA GLN A 165 -25.62 -8.58 -11.98
C GLN A 165 -26.18 -7.20 -11.62
N ALA A 166 -25.39 -6.33 -10.99
CA ALA A 166 -25.81 -4.97 -10.64
C ALA A 166 -26.13 -4.12 -11.90
N ARG A 167 -25.42 -4.32 -13.00
CA ARG A 167 -25.71 -3.65 -14.28
C ARG A 167 -26.96 -4.17 -14.98
N SER A 168 -27.30 -5.44 -14.82
CA SER A 168 -28.51 -6.02 -15.42
C SER A 168 -29.81 -5.67 -14.65
N SER A 169 -29.71 -5.38 -13.36
CA SER A 169 -30.86 -4.99 -12.52
C SER A 169 -31.20 -3.49 -12.56
N GLY A 170 -30.26 -2.65 -13.04
CA GLY A 170 -30.45 -1.20 -13.17
C GLY A 170 -31.06 -0.71 -14.51
N SER A 171 -31.44 -1.62 -15.40
CA SER A 171 -31.97 -1.34 -16.76
C SER A 171 -33.46 -1.72 -16.91
N ARG A 172 -34.26 -1.49 -15.86
CA ARG A 172 -35.72 -1.59 -15.94
C ARG A 172 -36.37 -0.34 -15.42
#